data_bd1448f0efa52437beff49f54f50affb
#
_entry.id   bd1448f0efa52437beff49f54f50affb
#
_cell.length_a   1.000
_cell.length_b   1.000
_cell.length_c   1.000
_cell.angle_alpha   90.00
_cell.angle_beta   90.00
_cell.angle_gamma   90.00
#
_symmetry.space_group_name_H-M   'P 1'
#
loop_
_entity.id
_entity.type
_entity.pdbx_description
1 polymer ?
#
loop_
_entity_poly.entity_id
_entity_poly.type
_entity_poly.pdbx_seq_one_letter_code
_entity_poly.pdbx_strand_id
1 'polypeptide(L)'
;MKNTVALKENRIFRNLYGGKSKVTPEFVLYDKKNKLTFNRLGITVSKKIGHAVERNRAKRVLREAYRLCENRIKVGFDIVLVARSRTKEVSMNIVKERMENIFSAEDLFAEFEK
;
A
#
# COMPACT_ATOMS: atom_id res chain seq x y z
N MET A 1 9.15 10.37 0.47
CA MET A 1 8.37 10.19 -0.76
C MET A 1 7.91 11.54 -1.27
N LYS A 2 7.87 11.70 -2.57
CA LYS A 2 7.65 13.01 -3.19
C LYS A 2 6.20 13.48 -3.16
N ASN A 3 5.26 12.56 -3.36
CA ASN A 3 3.84 12.88 -3.51
C ASN A 3 2.95 12.18 -2.48
N THR A 4 3.55 11.62 -1.44
CA THR A 4 2.82 10.81 -0.47
C THR A 4 3.22 11.17 0.95
N VAL A 5 2.23 11.32 1.81
CA VAL A 5 2.42 11.53 3.25
C VAL A 5 1.79 10.38 4.03
N ALA A 6 2.13 10.27 5.30
CA ALA A 6 1.57 9.20 6.14
C ALA A 6 0.10 9.46 6.46
N LEU A 7 -0.70 8.40 6.38
CA LEU A 7 -2.09 8.41 6.81
C LEU A 7 -2.13 8.06 8.29
N LYS A 8 -2.65 8.96 9.13
CA LYS A 8 -2.61 8.82 10.59
C LYS A 8 -3.96 8.79 11.27
N GLU A 9 -5.01 9.28 10.62
CA GLU A 9 -6.33 9.40 11.25
C GLU A 9 -7.10 8.09 11.20
N ASN A 10 -7.52 7.59 12.37
CA ASN A 10 -8.28 6.35 12.48
C ASN A 10 -9.59 6.40 11.69
N ARG A 11 -10.24 7.56 11.65
CA ARG A 11 -11.47 7.74 10.90
C ARG A 11 -11.30 7.40 9.42
N ILE A 12 -10.17 7.82 8.83
CA ILE A 12 -9.89 7.59 7.42
C ILE A 12 -9.60 6.11 7.18
N PHE A 13 -8.86 5.46 8.08
CA PHE A 13 -8.64 4.01 8.00
C PHE A 13 -9.98 3.26 8.01
N ARG A 14 -10.88 3.60 8.92
CA ARG A 14 -12.18 2.94 9.02
C ARG A 14 -13.02 3.13 7.75
N ASN A 15 -12.99 4.32 7.17
CA ASN A 15 -13.70 4.60 5.92
C ASN A 15 -13.16 3.72 4.77
N LEU A 16 -11.86 3.56 4.70
CA LEU A 16 -11.23 2.72 3.69
C LEU A 16 -11.58 1.24 3.88
N TYR A 17 -11.56 0.75 5.12
CA TYR A 17 -11.90 -0.65 5.41
C TYR A 17 -13.36 -0.98 5.08
N GLY A 18 -14.25 -0.01 5.09
CA GLY A 18 -15.64 -0.18 4.69
C GLY A 18 -15.86 -0.21 3.18
N GLY A 19 -14.82 0.10 2.39
CA GLY A 19 -14.90 0.16 0.94
C GLY A 19 -14.39 -1.11 0.26
N LYS A 20 -14.08 -0.98 -1.01
CA LYS A 20 -13.57 -2.09 -1.80
C LYS A 20 -12.13 -2.42 -1.44
N SER A 21 -11.81 -3.71 -1.43
CA SER A 21 -10.45 -4.18 -1.22
C SER A 21 -10.02 -5.09 -2.36
N LYS A 22 -8.72 -5.14 -2.58
CA LYS A 22 -8.10 -6.10 -3.51
C LYS A 22 -7.14 -6.96 -2.71
N VAL A 23 -7.39 -8.27 -2.70
CA VAL A 23 -6.61 -9.23 -1.94
C VAL A 23 -5.55 -9.86 -2.85
N THR A 24 -4.29 -9.80 -2.40
CA THR A 24 -3.20 -10.55 -3.01
C THR A 24 -2.67 -11.56 -2.01
N PRO A 25 -1.86 -12.56 -2.43
CA PRO A 25 -1.26 -13.48 -1.46
C PRO A 25 -0.38 -12.76 -0.41
N GLU A 26 0.23 -11.63 -0.79
CA GLU A 26 1.21 -10.94 0.05
C GLU A 26 0.61 -9.81 0.88
N PHE A 27 -0.44 -9.15 0.38
CA PHE A 27 -1.05 -8.02 1.11
C PHE A 27 -2.47 -7.75 0.59
N VAL A 28 -3.19 -6.91 1.32
CA VAL A 28 -4.51 -6.42 0.90
C VAL A 28 -4.40 -4.92 0.63
N LEU A 29 -4.94 -4.47 -0.49
CA LEU A 29 -4.98 -3.06 -0.89
C LEU A 29 -6.36 -2.49 -0.68
N TYR A 30 -6.44 -1.34 -0.01
CA TYR A 30 -7.61 -0.47 0.03
C TYR A 30 -7.23 0.87 -0.56
N ASP A 31 -8.08 1.44 -1.40
CA ASP A 31 -7.81 2.77 -1.94
C ASP A 31 -9.12 3.54 -2.13
N LYS A 32 -9.02 4.85 -2.06
CA LYS A 32 -10.14 5.76 -2.25
C LYS A 32 -9.62 7.13 -2.67
N LYS A 33 -10.33 7.80 -3.58
CA LYS A 33 -10.00 9.19 -3.93
C LYS A 33 -10.18 10.10 -2.72
N ASN A 34 -9.21 10.99 -2.50
CA ASN A 34 -9.23 11.89 -1.35
C ASN A 34 -9.42 13.37 -1.70
N LYS A 35 -9.47 13.71 -3.00
CA LYS A 35 -9.62 15.08 -3.51
C LYS A 35 -8.48 16.02 -3.14
N LEU A 36 -7.33 15.47 -2.72
CA LEU A 36 -6.13 16.22 -2.42
C LEU A 36 -5.19 16.21 -3.62
N THR A 37 -4.13 17.00 -3.55
CA THR A 37 -3.11 17.04 -4.60
C THR A 37 -1.94 16.09 -4.30
N PHE A 38 -2.10 15.26 -3.30
CA PHE A 38 -1.09 14.28 -2.86
C PHE A 38 -1.78 13.02 -2.34
N ASN A 39 -1.01 11.96 -2.17
CA ASN A 39 -1.50 10.70 -1.64
C ASN A 39 -1.24 10.61 -0.14
N ARG A 40 -2.06 9.80 0.54
CA ARG A 40 -1.81 9.43 1.92
C ARG A 40 -1.70 7.91 2.00
N LEU A 41 -0.65 7.43 2.65
CA LEU A 41 -0.36 6.01 2.75
C LEU A 41 -0.41 5.54 4.19
N GLY A 42 -1.21 4.52 4.46
CA GLY A 42 -1.22 3.79 5.72
C GLY A 42 -0.78 2.35 5.49
N ILE A 43 0.01 1.83 6.41
CA ILE A 43 0.43 0.43 6.39
C ILE A 43 0.01 -0.19 7.72
N THR A 44 -0.77 -1.25 7.64
CA THR A 44 -1.28 -1.95 8.82
C THR A 44 -0.64 -3.33 8.91
N VAL A 45 -0.08 -3.64 10.08
CA VAL A 45 0.51 -4.96 10.37
C VAL A 45 -0.05 -5.42 11.71
N SER A 46 -0.88 -6.45 11.69
CA SER A 46 -1.50 -6.97 12.92
C SER A 46 -0.52 -7.85 13.70
N LYS A 47 -0.83 -8.07 14.98
CA LYS A 47 -0.04 -8.96 15.84
C LYS A 47 -0.03 -10.41 15.36
N LYS A 48 -1.00 -10.79 14.54
CA LYS A 48 -1.06 -12.14 13.95
C LYS A 48 0.08 -12.42 12.98
N ILE A 49 0.74 -11.38 12.44
CA ILE A 49 1.87 -11.55 11.53
C ILE A 49 3.07 -12.18 12.24
N GLY A 50 3.24 -11.88 13.54
CA GLY A 50 4.35 -12.41 14.32
C GLY A 50 4.82 -11.44 15.38
N HIS A 51 6.04 -11.64 15.84
CA HIS A 51 6.68 -10.77 16.83
C HIS A 51 7.09 -9.43 16.23
N ALA A 52 7.55 -8.51 17.08
CA ALA A 52 7.88 -7.14 16.66
C ALA A 52 8.87 -7.09 15.48
N VAL A 53 9.88 -7.95 15.48
CA VAL A 53 10.89 -7.99 14.41
C VAL A 53 10.24 -8.36 13.09
N GLU A 54 9.37 -9.35 13.08
CA GLU A 54 8.67 -9.82 11.88
C GLU A 54 7.68 -8.76 11.38
N ARG A 55 6.96 -8.11 12.29
CA ARG A 55 6.02 -7.05 11.94
C ARG A 55 6.75 -5.84 11.34
N ASN A 56 7.88 -5.47 11.92
CA ASN A 56 8.69 -4.36 11.41
C ASN A 56 9.25 -4.68 10.02
N ARG A 57 9.64 -5.94 9.79
CA ARG A 57 10.10 -6.38 8.48
C ARG A 57 8.99 -6.26 7.44
N ALA A 58 7.79 -6.77 7.75
CA ALA A 58 6.65 -6.70 6.84
C ALA A 58 6.33 -5.23 6.50
N LYS A 59 6.33 -4.37 7.50
CA LYS A 59 6.07 -2.95 7.30
C LYS A 59 7.10 -2.30 6.39
N ARG A 60 8.39 -2.61 6.60
CA ARG A 60 9.47 -2.08 5.77
C ARG A 60 9.37 -2.57 4.32
N VAL A 61 9.04 -3.85 4.15
CA VAL A 61 8.91 -4.43 2.80
C VAL A 61 7.81 -3.73 2.03
N LEU A 62 6.64 -3.54 2.65
CA LEU A 62 5.52 -2.84 1.99
C LEU A 62 5.86 -1.39 1.70
N ARG A 63 6.48 -0.70 2.65
CA ARG A 63 6.85 0.70 2.47
C ARG A 63 7.86 0.87 1.35
N GLU A 64 8.87 0.02 1.31
CA GLU A 64 9.91 0.10 0.29
C GLU A 64 9.36 -0.24 -1.10
N ALA A 65 8.52 -1.25 -1.19
CA ALA A 65 7.88 -1.59 -2.46
C ALA A 65 7.04 -0.42 -2.98
N TYR A 66 6.27 0.21 -2.09
CA TYR A 66 5.49 1.39 -2.45
C TYR A 66 6.39 2.53 -2.91
N ARG A 67 7.46 2.81 -2.15
CA ARG A 67 8.39 3.89 -2.47
C ARG A 67 8.97 3.74 -3.88
N LEU A 68 9.27 2.52 -4.29
CA LEU A 68 9.88 2.25 -5.59
C LEU A 68 8.93 2.47 -6.77
N CYS A 69 7.62 2.45 -6.54
CA CYS A 69 6.65 2.74 -7.62
C CYS A 69 5.85 4.03 -7.39
N GLU A 70 6.16 4.76 -6.34
CA GLU A 70 5.40 5.92 -5.88
C GLU A 70 5.27 7.03 -6.96
N ASN A 71 6.33 7.28 -7.70
CA ASN A 71 6.33 8.33 -8.72
C ASN A 71 5.43 8.01 -9.92
N ARG A 72 5.01 6.76 -10.07
CA ARG A 72 4.09 6.35 -11.14
C ARG A 72 2.63 6.39 -10.70
N ILE A 73 2.38 6.52 -9.40
CA ILE A 73 1.03 6.48 -8.85
C ILE A 73 0.35 7.83 -9.07
N LYS A 74 -0.90 7.80 -9.52
CA LYS A 74 -1.73 9.00 -9.63
C LYS A 74 -1.86 9.64 -8.25
N VAL A 75 -1.87 10.98 -8.20
CA VAL A 75 -2.07 11.70 -6.94
C VAL A 75 -3.55 11.82 -6.63
N GLY A 76 -3.88 12.02 -5.36
CA GLY A 76 -5.24 12.22 -4.91
C GLY A 76 -5.92 10.97 -4.38
N PHE A 77 -5.15 10.03 -3.83
CA PHE A 77 -5.68 8.79 -3.26
C PHE A 77 -5.23 8.59 -1.82
N ASP A 78 -6.14 8.05 -1.02
CA ASP A 78 -5.81 7.42 0.25
C ASP A 78 -5.59 5.94 -0.04
N ILE A 79 -4.45 5.41 0.39
CA ILE A 79 -4.06 4.03 0.12
C ILE A 79 -3.70 3.38 1.45
N VAL A 80 -4.28 2.21 1.71
CA VAL A 80 -3.90 1.40 2.87
C VAL A 80 -3.46 0.03 2.39
N LEU A 81 -2.27 -0.36 2.83
CA LEU A 81 -1.71 -1.68 2.58
C LEU A 81 -1.76 -2.47 3.88
N VAL A 82 -2.44 -3.61 3.86
CA VAL A 82 -2.56 -4.48 5.03
C VAL A 82 -1.68 -5.70 4.82
N ALA A 83 -0.69 -5.88 5.69
CA ALA A 83 0.22 -7.01 5.61
C ALA A 83 -0.51 -8.32 5.87
N ARG A 84 -0.09 -9.37 5.17
CA ARG A 84 -0.51 -10.74 5.40
C ARG A 84 0.71 -11.55 5.85
N SER A 85 0.47 -12.77 6.32
CA SER A 85 1.58 -13.61 6.80
C SER A 85 2.69 -13.78 5.76
N ARG A 86 2.34 -13.85 4.47
CA ARG A 86 3.34 -13.98 3.41
C ARG A 86 4.21 -12.75 3.20
N THR A 87 3.76 -11.57 3.64
CA THR A 87 4.57 -10.35 3.49
C THR A 87 5.95 -10.50 4.14
N LYS A 88 6.02 -11.17 5.29
CA LYS A 88 7.28 -11.34 6.02
C LYS A 88 8.17 -12.45 5.44
N GLU A 89 7.58 -13.33 4.62
CA GLU A 89 8.25 -14.53 4.12
C GLU A 89 8.86 -14.38 2.73
N VAL A 90 8.35 -13.44 1.94
CA VAL A 90 8.78 -13.26 0.55
C VAL A 90 9.77 -12.12 0.43
N SER A 91 10.54 -12.12 -0.66
CA SER A 91 11.48 -11.04 -0.92
C SER A 91 10.74 -9.76 -1.30
N MET A 92 11.41 -8.63 -1.10
CA MET A 92 10.88 -7.32 -1.48
C MET A 92 10.57 -7.24 -2.97
N ASN A 93 11.35 -7.92 -3.82
CA ASN A 93 11.13 -7.92 -5.27
C ASN A 93 9.79 -8.55 -5.64
N ILE A 94 9.39 -9.61 -4.94
CA ILE A 94 8.10 -10.27 -5.17
C ILE A 94 6.96 -9.33 -4.77
N VAL A 95 7.09 -8.68 -3.62
CA VAL A 95 6.07 -7.74 -3.15
C VAL A 95 5.96 -6.53 -4.10
N LYS A 96 7.10 -6.02 -4.56
CA LYS A 96 7.13 -4.90 -5.52
C LYS A 96 6.43 -5.28 -6.82
N GLU A 97 6.74 -6.44 -7.38
CA GLU A 97 6.10 -6.90 -8.60
C GLU A 97 4.59 -7.05 -8.43
N ARG A 98 4.17 -7.64 -7.32
CA ARG A 98 2.74 -7.78 -7.02
C ARG A 98 2.07 -6.41 -6.88
N MET A 99 2.75 -5.47 -6.25
CA MET A 99 2.23 -4.12 -6.05
C MET A 99 2.09 -3.39 -7.39
N GLU A 100 3.07 -3.50 -8.27
CA GLU A 100 2.98 -2.93 -9.61
C GLU A 100 1.81 -3.51 -10.39
N ASN A 101 1.62 -4.82 -10.32
CA ASN A 101 0.54 -5.49 -11.02
C ASN A 101 -0.84 -5.03 -10.52
N ILE A 102 -1.01 -4.93 -9.19
CA ILE A 102 -2.32 -4.56 -8.63
C ILE A 102 -2.61 -3.07 -8.84
N PHE A 103 -1.62 -2.21 -8.74
CA PHE A 103 -1.81 -0.79 -9.01
C PHE A 103 -2.17 -0.54 -10.48
N SER A 104 -1.54 -1.28 -11.39
CA SER A 104 -1.89 -1.22 -12.81
C SER A 104 -3.31 -1.72 -13.06
N ALA A 105 -3.69 -2.84 -12.46
CA ALA A 105 -5.03 -3.42 -12.61
C ALA A 105 -6.12 -2.51 -12.06
N GLU A 106 -5.83 -1.76 -11.00
CA GLU A 106 -6.77 -0.82 -10.37
C GLU A 106 -6.70 0.58 -10.97
N ASP A 107 -5.96 0.76 -12.05
CA ASP A 107 -5.80 2.04 -12.74
C ASP A 107 -5.25 3.16 -11.83
N LEU A 108 -4.34 2.78 -10.93
CA LEU A 108 -3.71 3.73 -10.02
C LEU A 108 -2.41 4.31 -10.58
N PHE A 109 -1.86 3.74 -11.64
CA PHE A 109 -0.68 4.30 -12.27
C PHE A 109 -1.06 5.34 -13.32
N ALA A 110 -0.32 6.44 -13.33
CA ALA A 110 -0.47 7.47 -14.35
C ALA A 110 0.04 6.94 -15.68
N GLU A 111 -0.64 7.32 -16.77
CA GLU A 111 -0.15 7.02 -18.10
C GLU A 111 0.94 8.03 -18.45
N PHE A 112 2.05 7.52 -18.97
CA PHE A 112 3.11 8.37 -19.48
C PHE A 112 3.05 8.36 -21.00
N GLU A 113 2.87 9.50 -21.60
CA GLU A 113 3.00 9.62 -23.05
C GLU A 113 4.46 9.43 -23.44
N LYS A 114 4.65 8.65 -24.48
CA LYS A 114 5.99 8.40 -25.01
C LYS A 114 6.35 9.44 -26.07
#